data_028483892d84432dc72b84852ba2ecc6
#
_entry.id   028483892d84432dc72b84852ba2ecc6
#
_cell.length_a   1.000
_cell.length_b   1.000
_cell.length_c   1.000
_cell.angle_alpha   90.00
_cell.angle_beta   90.00
_cell.angle_gamma   90.00
#
_symmetry.space_group_name_H-M   'P 1'
#
loop_
_entity.id
_entity.type
_entity.pdbx_description
1 polymer ?
#
loop_
_entity_poly.entity_id
_entity_poly.type
_entity_poly.pdbx_seq_one_letter_code
_entity_poly.pdbx_strand_id
1 'polypeptide(L)'
;LGDVYKRQDNDGDGMDDDSELTNQRDSDGDTVPDYIDIDSDNDGIHDVTESGDGNLDTNGDGAIDSNDSWYSDSDNDGMDDDSETTPVTETDGDTLPDYLDIDSDNDGIHDVIEGGDGDLDTNNDGVIDSKDTGFEDADGNGMDDDAEKTQETNSDADSLPDYIDIDSDNDGIFDVEESGDSVLDSNN
;
A
#
# COMPACT_ATOMS: atom_id res chain seq x y z
N LEU A 1 37.74 -4.36 5.42
CA LEU A 1 37.32 -4.87 6.72
C LEU A 1 36.16 -4.02 7.13
N GLY A 2 34.95 -4.52 6.87
CA GLY A 2 33.70 -3.84 7.25
C GLY A 2 33.60 -3.79 8.77
N ASP A 3 33.33 -2.62 9.31
CA ASP A 3 32.86 -2.48 10.67
C ASP A 3 31.58 -3.33 10.80
N VAL A 4 31.71 -4.40 11.53
CA VAL A 4 30.56 -5.07 12.11
C VAL A 4 30.01 -4.06 13.10
N TYR A 5 28.85 -3.42 12.79
CA TYR A 5 28.10 -2.66 13.77
C TYR A 5 27.89 -3.58 14.97
N LYS A 6 28.62 -3.29 16.05
CA LYS A 6 28.33 -3.92 17.33
C LYS A 6 26.98 -3.39 17.76
N ARG A 7 25.96 -4.21 17.61
CA ARG A 7 24.70 -3.99 18.29
C ARG A 7 25.02 -3.78 19.77
N GLN A 8 24.57 -2.66 20.30
CA GLN A 8 24.72 -2.35 21.72
C GLN A 8 23.43 -2.77 22.40
N ASP A 9 23.48 -3.89 23.07
CA ASP A 9 22.44 -4.41 23.98
C ASP A 9 23.04 -4.30 25.39
N ASN A 10 22.84 -3.15 26.05
CA ASN A 10 23.46 -2.85 27.32
C ASN A 10 22.67 -3.41 28.50
N ASP A 11 21.37 -3.63 28.35
CA ASP A 11 20.52 -4.21 29.38
C ASP A 11 20.39 -5.73 29.27
N GLY A 12 20.76 -6.31 28.11
CA GLY A 12 20.84 -7.75 27.91
C GLY A 12 19.49 -8.40 27.61
N ASP A 13 18.53 -7.65 27.08
CA ASP A 13 17.21 -8.16 26.73
C ASP A 13 17.14 -8.82 25.34
N GLY A 14 18.16 -8.62 24.51
CA GLY A 14 18.31 -9.23 23.18
C GLY A 14 18.02 -8.28 22.02
N MET A 15 17.63 -7.05 22.30
CA MET A 15 17.41 -5.99 21.33
C MET A 15 18.58 -5.01 21.31
N ASP A 16 18.79 -4.28 20.24
CA ASP A 16 19.79 -3.22 20.16
C ASP A 16 19.22 -1.94 20.77
N ASP A 17 19.98 -1.30 21.69
CA ASP A 17 19.53 -0.12 22.44
C ASP A 17 19.06 1.05 21.53
N ASP A 18 19.63 1.17 20.32
CA ASP A 18 19.20 2.21 19.38
C ASP A 18 17.88 1.84 18.70
N SER A 19 17.63 0.54 18.50
CA SER A 19 16.35 0.03 17.96
C SER A 19 15.19 0.16 18.92
N GLU A 20 15.43 0.04 20.23
CA GLU A 20 14.43 0.25 21.28
C GLU A 20 13.89 1.67 21.36
N LEU A 21 14.66 2.64 20.84
CA LEU A 21 14.28 4.05 20.83
C LEU A 21 13.49 4.46 19.60
N THR A 22 13.40 3.58 18.58
CA THR A 22 12.61 3.84 17.39
C THR A 22 11.16 3.40 17.65
N ASN A 23 10.23 4.34 17.55
CA ASN A 23 8.82 3.97 17.40
C ASN A 23 8.70 3.13 16.13
N GLN A 24 7.88 2.11 16.19
CA GLN A 24 7.46 1.40 14.97
C GLN A 24 6.86 2.43 14.01
N ARG A 25 7.10 2.23 12.72
CA ARG A 25 6.50 3.06 11.70
C ARG A 25 5.00 2.81 11.71
N ASP A 26 4.24 3.85 11.55
CA ASP A 26 2.78 3.90 11.49
C ASP A 26 2.51 5.09 10.57
N SER A 27 2.29 4.81 9.29
CA SER A 27 2.38 5.82 8.22
C SER A 27 1.13 6.68 8.13
N ASP A 28 -0.04 6.10 8.34
CA ASP A 28 -1.33 6.77 8.31
C ASP A 28 -1.76 7.32 9.68
N GLY A 29 -1.18 6.80 10.77
CA GLY A 29 -1.42 7.26 12.15
C GLY A 29 -2.66 6.64 12.81
N ASP A 30 -3.13 5.50 12.36
CA ASP A 30 -4.31 4.81 12.86
C ASP A 30 -4.04 4.01 14.15
N THR A 31 -2.79 3.72 14.47
CA THR A 31 -2.22 2.96 15.59
C THR A 31 -1.90 1.49 15.32
N VAL A 32 -2.14 1.00 14.12
CA VAL A 32 -1.61 -0.26 13.62
C VAL A 32 -0.24 0.06 12.98
N PRO A 33 0.86 -0.55 13.39
CA PRO A 33 2.15 -0.30 12.74
C PRO A 33 2.24 -0.96 11.36
N ASP A 34 2.89 -0.31 10.39
CA ASP A 34 3.01 -0.77 9.00
C ASP A 34 3.36 -2.26 8.83
N TYR A 35 4.13 -2.86 9.74
CA TYR A 35 4.54 -4.27 9.63
C TYR A 35 3.45 -5.30 9.99
N ILE A 36 2.31 -4.88 10.46
CA ILE A 36 1.11 -5.69 10.77
C ILE A 36 -0.16 -5.06 10.19
N ASP A 37 -0.02 -4.01 9.44
CA ASP A 37 -1.05 -3.32 8.73
C ASP A 37 -1.19 -3.92 7.33
N ILE A 38 -2.37 -4.10 6.83
CA ILE A 38 -2.60 -4.61 5.48
C ILE A 38 -2.87 -3.50 4.46
N ASP A 39 -2.95 -2.24 4.93
CA ASP A 39 -3.20 -1.03 4.14
C ASP A 39 -2.49 0.14 4.83
N SER A 40 -1.14 0.20 4.68
CA SER A 40 -0.25 1.06 5.49
C SER A 40 -0.45 2.56 5.30
N ASP A 41 -1.10 3.03 4.24
CA ASP A 41 -1.43 4.42 4.02
C ASP A 41 -2.95 4.70 4.05
N ASN A 42 -3.76 3.64 4.25
CA ASN A 42 -5.21 3.70 4.42
C ASN A 42 -5.94 4.30 3.20
N ASP A 43 -5.47 4.00 2.00
CA ASP A 43 -6.08 4.47 0.75
C ASP A 43 -7.16 3.50 0.21
N GLY A 44 -7.29 2.32 0.84
CA GLY A 44 -8.28 1.30 0.49
C GLY A 44 -7.75 0.23 -0.46
N ILE A 45 -6.46 0.21 -0.75
CA ILE A 45 -5.78 -0.82 -1.54
C ILE A 45 -4.84 -1.60 -0.63
N HIS A 46 -4.83 -2.92 -0.72
CA HIS A 46 -3.95 -3.72 0.13
C HIS A 46 -2.48 -3.56 -0.24
N ASP A 47 -1.59 -3.41 0.74
CA ASP A 47 -0.12 -3.36 0.59
C ASP A 47 0.41 -4.49 -0.32
N VAL A 48 -0.16 -5.69 -0.23
CA VAL A 48 0.22 -6.84 -1.05
C VAL A 48 -0.06 -6.62 -2.53
N THR A 49 -1.11 -5.90 -2.87
CA THR A 49 -1.46 -5.52 -4.24
C THR A 49 -0.48 -4.50 -4.78
N GLU A 50 -0.26 -3.45 -4.03
CA GLU A 50 0.62 -2.34 -4.39
C GLU A 50 2.10 -2.73 -4.43
N SER A 51 2.52 -3.67 -3.58
CA SER A 51 3.88 -4.23 -3.64
C SER A 51 4.13 -5.10 -4.87
N GLY A 52 3.10 -5.42 -5.66
CA GLY A 52 3.19 -6.22 -6.88
C GLY A 52 2.90 -7.71 -6.70
N ASP A 53 2.54 -8.15 -5.52
CA ASP A 53 2.27 -9.54 -5.17
C ASP A 53 0.77 -9.89 -5.06
N GLY A 54 -0.13 -8.99 -5.40
CA GLY A 54 -1.59 -9.20 -5.30
C GLY A 54 -2.11 -10.46 -6.00
N ASN A 55 -1.39 -10.98 -6.99
CA ASN A 55 -1.74 -12.25 -7.63
C ASN A 55 -1.53 -13.49 -6.74
N LEU A 56 -0.76 -13.37 -5.66
CA LEU A 56 -0.47 -14.43 -4.70
C LEU A 56 -1.52 -14.47 -3.60
N ASP A 57 -2.08 -13.35 -3.24
CA ASP A 57 -3.26 -13.26 -2.37
C ASP A 57 -4.51 -13.71 -3.14
N THR A 58 -4.79 -15.00 -3.12
CA THR A 58 -5.87 -15.60 -3.91
C THR A 58 -7.22 -15.59 -3.22
N ASN A 59 -7.23 -15.26 -1.95
CA ASN A 59 -8.46 -15.15 -1.16
C ASN A 59 -8.90 -13.69 -0.96
N GLY A 60 -8.01 -12.70 -1.23
CA GLY A 60 -8.28 -11.28 -1.15
C GLY A 60 -8.41 -10.76 0.28
N ASP A 61 -7.59 -11.29 1.21
CA ASP A 61 -7.62 -10.85 2.61
C ASP A 61 -6.43 -9.96 3.01
N GLY A 62 -5.64 -9.51 2.03
CA GLY A 62 -4.50 -8.61 2.22
C GLY A 62 -3.24 -9.30 2.75
N ALA A 63 -3.24 -10.61 2.85
CA ALA A 63 -2.09 -11.37 3.36
C ALA A 63 -1.79 -12.60 2.47
N ILE A 64 -0.53 -12.88 2.23
CA ILE A 64 -0.10 -14.09 1.52
C ILE A 64 0.24 -15.16 2.55
N ASP A 65 -0.67 -16.13 2.75
CA ASP A 65 -0.50 -17.16 3.76
C ASP A 65 -0.99 -18.55 3.32
N SER A 66 -1.05 -19.48 4.26
CA SER A 66 -1.47 -20.88 3.99
C SER A 66 -2.94 -21.03 3.59
N ASN A 67 -3.74 -20.00 3.58
CA ASN A 67 -5.12 -19.98 3.06
C ASN A 67 -5.13 -19.73 1.56
N ASP A 68 -4.03 -19.22 1.01
CA ASP A 68 -3.90 -18.94 -0.41
C ASP A 68 -3.56 -20.19 -1.22
N SER A 69 -4.03 -20.18 -2.48
CA SER A 69 -3.69 -21.21 -3.44
C SER A 69 -2.24 -20.98 -3.90
N TRP A 70 -1.42 -22.00 -3.81
CA TRP A 70 -0.01 -21.98 -4.25
C TRP A 70 1.00 -21.49 -3.21
N TYR A 71 0.56 -21.02 -2.05
CA TYR A 71 1.46 -20.64 -0.97
C TYR A 71 2.54 -21.71 -0.73
N SER A 72 3.79 -21.29 -0.69
CA SER A 72 4.95 -22.15 -0.46
C SER A 72 6.03 -21.39 0.31
N ASP A 73 6.35 -21.85 1.50
CA ASP A 73 7.48 -21.37 2.31
C ASP A 73 8.42 -22.58 2.54
N SER A 74 9.38 -22.75 1.62
CA SER A 74 10.24 -23.95 1.59
C SER A 74 11.39 -23.89 2.58
N ASP A 75 11.87 -22.71 2.92
CA ASP A 75 12.97 -22.50 3.85
C ASP A 75 12.52 -22.19 5.28
N ASN A 76 11.22 -21.93 5.47
CA ASN A 76 10.55 -21.66 6.73
C ASN A 76 11.02 -20.35 7.39
N ASP A 77 11.16 -19.31 6.59
CA ASP A 77 11.48 -17.98 7.09
C ASP A 77 10.23 -17.13 7.39
N GLY A 78 9.05 -17.56 6.92
CA GLY A 78 7.75 -16.95 7.19
C GLY A 78 7.20 -16.13 6.03
N MET A 79 7.87 -16.12 4.88
CA MET A 79 7.45 -15.46 3.65
C MET A 79 7.18 -16.51 2.56
N ASP A 80 6.36 -16.21 1.59
CA ASP A 80 6.13 -17.07 0.43
C ASP A 80 7.35 -17.05 -0.51
N ASP A 81 7.77 -18.22 -1.02
CA ASP A 81 8.96 -18.35 -1.87
C ASP A 81 8.91 -17.46 -3.15
N ASP A 82 7.73 -17.18 -3.67
CA ASP A 82 7.56 -16.34 -4.86
C ASP A 82 7.60 -14.84 -4.49
N SER A 83 7.02 -14.43 -3.36
CA SER A 83 7.08 -13.06 -2.85
C SER A 83 8.49 -12.59 -2.53
N GLU A 84 9.38 -13.49 -2.06
CA GLU A 84 10.78 -13.13 -1.73
C GLU A 84 11.55 -12.51 -2.90
N THR A 85 11.11 -12.73 -4.12
CA THR A 85 11.81 -12.29 -5.32
C THR A 85 11.18 -11.08 -6.00
N THR A 86 9.99 -10.67 -5.56
CA THR A 86 9.30 -9.48 -6.07
C THR A 86 9.94 -8.21 -5.52
N PRO A 87 10.40 -7.30 -6.34
CA PRO A 87 10.80 -5.98 -5.84
C PRO A 87 9.55 -5.18 -5.49
N VAL A 88 9.59 -4.45 -4.40
CA VAL A 88 8.53 -3.49 -4.04
C VAL A 88 8.35 -2.49 -5.18
N THR A 89 7.12 -2.23 -5.57
CA THR A 89 6.79 -1.27 -6.62
C THR A 89 6.94 0.17 -6.15
N GLU A 90 7.19 1.05 -7.09
CA GLU A 90 7.30 2.49 -6.93
C GLU A 90 7.11 3.08 -8.33
N THR A 91 5.93 3.64 -8.59
CA THR A 91 5.44 3.88 -9.95
C THR A 91 5.92 5.22 -10.54
N ASP A 92 5.90 6.30 -9.80
CA ASP A 92 6.14 7.66 -10.29
C ASP A 92 7.61 8.13 -10.28
N GLY A 93 8.50 7.49 -9.54
CA GLY A 93 9.93 7.82 -9.43
C GLY A 93 10.28 8.78 -8.31
N ASP A 94 9.42 8.99 -7.34
CA ASP A 94 9.63 9.93 -6.22
C ASP A 94 10.38 9.32 -5.02
N THR A 95 10.49 7.99 -4.93
CA THR A 95 11.13 7.18 -3.88
C THR A 95 10.23 6.78 -2.71
N LEU A 96 8.96 7.10 -2.74
CA LEU A 96 7.96 6.57 -1.86
C LEU A 96 7.37 5.32 -2.53
N PRO A 97 7.39 4.14 -1.92
CA PRO A 97 6.74 2.97 -2.49
C PRO A 97 5.23 3.13 -2.57
N ASP A 98 4.61 2.52 -3.57
CA ASP A 98 3.17 2.64 -3.81
C ASP A 98 2.34 2.37 -2.54
N TYR A 99 2.64 1.33 -1.77
CA TYR A 99 1.94 1.01 -0.51
C TYR A 99 2.06 2.04 0.63
N LEU A 100 2.64 3.19 0.38
CA LEU A 100 2.82 4.31 1.30
C LEU A 100 2.51 5.65 0.63
N ASP A 101 2.02 5.61 -0.59
CA ASP A 101 1.81 6.78 -1.43
C ASP A 101 0.33 6.85 -1.83
N ILE A 102 -0.37 7.84 -1.41
CA ILE A 102 -1.80 8.06 -1.67
C ILE A 102 -2.11 8.62 -3.06
N ASP A 103 -1.10 8.71 -3.95
CA ASP A 103 -1.19 9.17 -5.34
C ASP A 103 -0.03 8.54 -6.11
N SER A 104 -0.07 7.20 -6.28
CA SER A 104 1.04 6.34 -6.71
C SER A 104 1.61 6.69 -8.09
N ASP A 105 0.83 7.23 -9.01
CA ASP A 105 1.28 7.65 -10.33
C ASP A 105 1.51 9.17 -10.46
N ASN A 106 1.20 9.94 -9.37
CA ASN A 106 1.36 11.38 -9.26
C ASN A 106 0.59 12.17 -10.33
N ASP A 107 -0.60 11.70 -10.69
CA ASP A 107 -1.47 12.37 -11.66
C ASP A 107 -2.40 13.40 -11.01
N GLY A 108 -2.49 13.39 -9.67
CA GLY A 108 -3.27 14.33 -8.84
C GLY A 108 -4.68 13.83 -8.52
N ILE A 109 -4.99 12.58 -8.80
CA ILE A 109 -6.15 11.86 -8.30
C ILE A 109 -5.63 10.90 -7.22
N HIS A 110 -6.29 10.83 -6.08
CA HIS A 110 -5.84 9.91 -5.02
C HIS A 110 -6.21 8.46 -5.35
N ASP A 111 -5.34 7.53 -5.00
CA ASP A 111 -5.52 6.09 -5.21
C ASP A 111 -6.82 5.56 -4.63
N VAL A 112 -7.29 6.08 -3.49
CA VAL A 112 -8.61 5.76 -2.92
C VAL A 112 -9.77 6.01 -3.89
N ILE A 113 -9.66 7.00 -4.76
CA ILE A 113 -10.70 7.32 -5.77
C ILE A 113 -10.58 6.35 -6.94
N GLU A 114 -9.37 6.11 -7.41
CA GLU A 114 -9.06 5.25 -8.54
C GLU A 114 -9.19 3.76 -8.18
N GLY A 115 -8.88 3.39 -6.94
CA GLY A 115 -9.13 2.08 -6.37
C GLY A 115 -10.63 1.73 -6.28
N GLY A 116 -11.49 2.74 -6.21
CA GLY A 116 -12.93 2.56 -6.19
C GLY A 116 -13.62 2.89 -4.87
N ASP A 117 -12.88 3.31 -3.87
CA ASP A 117 -13.34 3.57 -2.50
C ASP A 117 -13.50 5.06 -2.16
N GLY A 118 -13.43 5.94 -3.14
CA GLY A 118 -13.58 7.38 -2.95
C GLY A 118 -14.87 7.84 -2.24
N ASP A 119 -15.90 7.01 -2.19
CA ASP A 119 -17.12 7.29 -1.39
C ASP A 119 -16.90 7.09 0.12
N LEU A 120 -15.88 6.35 0.52
CA LEU A 120 -15.50 6.10 1.91
C LEU A 120 -14.64 7.25 2.46
N ASP A 121 -13.76 7.84 1.66
CA ASP A 121 -13.02 9.06 1.99
C ASP A 121 -13.97 10.28 1.98
N THR A 122 -14.67 10.49 3.07
CA THR A 122 -15.69 11.55 3.17
C THR A 122 -15.14 12.95 3.42
N ASN A 123 -13.87 13.05 3.78
CA ASN A 123 -13.19 14.29 4.02
C ASN A 123 -12.28 14.72 2.83
N ASN A 124 -12.04 13.82 1.89
CA ASN A 124 -11.23 13.97 0.67
C ASN A 124 -9.76 14.33 0.99
N ASP A 125 -9.16 13.61 1.92
CA ASP A 125 -7.72 13.75 2.22
C ASP A 125 -6.87 12.60 1.65
N GLY A 126 -7.48 11.68 0.89
CA GLY A 126 -6.83 10.57 0.23
C GLY A 126 -6.70 9.32 1.11
N VAL A 127 -7.25 9.35 2.32
CA VAL A 127 -7.09 8.31 3.34
C VAL A 127 -8.45 7.91 3.90
N ILE A 128 -8.70 6.63 4.13
CA ILE A 128 -9.92 6.14 4.79
C ILE A 128 -9.60 5.89 6.25
N ASP A 129 -9.91 6.84 7.14
CA ASP A 129 -9.56 6.74 8.54
C ASP A 129 -10.69 7.14 9.49
N SER A 130 -10.39 7.16 10.78
CA SER A 130 -11.35 7.50 11.84
C SER A 130 -11.92 8.93 11.77
N LYS A 131 -11.45 9.76 10.85
CA LYS A 131 -12.00 11.09 10.57
C LYS A 131 -13.14 11.02 9.57
N ASP A 132 -13.25 9.90 8.84
CA ASP A 132 -14.30 9.67 7.88
C ASP A 132 -15.60 9.17 8.49
N THR A 133 -16.68 9.50 7.83
CA THR A 133 -18.00 9.13 8.31
C THR A 133 -18.33 7.70 7.90
N GLY A 134 -18.33 6.80 8.85
CA GLY A 134 -18.66 5.41 8.61
C GLY A 134 -17.49 4.46 8.76
N PHE A 135 -16.27 4.97 8.90
CA PHE A 135 -15.08 4.16 9.14
C PHE A 135 -15.33 3.09 10.22
N GLU A 136 -15.06 1.84 9.92
CA GLU A 136 -15.16 0.69 10.80
C GLU A 136 -14.06 -0.33 10.45
N ASP A 137 -13.08 -0.49 11.32
CA ASP A 137 -12.10 -1.57 11.32
C ASP A 137 -12.42 -2.48 12.53
N ALA A 138 -13.19 -3.53 12.30
CA ALA A 138 -13.71 -4.38 13.38
C ALA A 138 -12.71 -5.46 13.82
N ASP A 139 -11.81 -5.87 12.97
CA ASP A 139 -10.82 -6.90 13.27
C ASP A 139 -9.45 -6.34 13.67
N GLY A 140 -9.19 -5.06 13.43
CA GLY A 140 -7.99 -4.36 13.87
C GLY A 140 -6.77 -4.64 12.99
N ASN A 141 -7.00 -4.81 11.69
CA ASN A 141 -5.97 -5.13 10.71
C ASN A 141 -5.38 -3.89 10.00
N GLY A 142 -5.95 -2.70 10.24
CA GLY A 142 -5.54 -1.42 9.68
C GLY A 142 -6.46 -0.88 8.60
N MET A 143 -7.20 -1.71 7.90
CA MET A 143 -8.06 -1.33 6.79
C MET A 143 -9.53 -1.18 7.20
N ASP A 144 -10.33 -0.37 6.52
CA ASP A 144 -11.78 -0.26 6.71
C ASP A 144 -12.50 -1.52 6.22
N ASP A 145 -13.43 -2.07 7.04
CA ASP A 145 -14.19 -3.31 6.73
C ASP A 145 -14.98 -3.25 5.41
N ASP A 146 -15.30 -2.09 4.87
CA ASP A 146 -15.99 -1.94 3.60
C ASP A 146 -15.00 -1.80 2.43
N ALA A 147 -13.84 -1.16 2.63
CA ALA A 147 -12.77 -1.09 1.66
C ALA A 147 -12.19 -2.47 1.31
N GLU A 148 -11.99 -3.35 2.31
CA GLU A 148 -11.58 -4.75 2.09
C GLU A 148 -12.42 -5.54 1.07
N LYS A 149 -13.59 -5.07 0.73
CA LYS A 149 -14.52 -5.75 -0.18
C LYS A 149 -14.49 -5.19 -1.59
N THR A 150 -13.82 -4.09 -1.78
CA THR A 150 -13.70 -3.44 -3.08
C THR A 150 -12.62 -4.17 -3.90
N GLN A 151 -12.78 -4.18 -5.19
CA GLN A 151 -11.74 -4.61 -6.13
C GLN A 151 -11.26 -3.37 -6.85
N GLU A 152 -9.97 -3.25 -7.01
CA GLU A 152 -9.34 -2.14 -7.72
C GLU A 152 -9.97 -1.97 -9.11
N THR A 153 -10.21 -0.73 -9.51
CA THR A 153 -10.77 -0.44 -10.82
C THR A 153 -9.70 -0.55 -11.91
N ASN A 154 -10.15 -0.83 -13.13
CA ASN A 154 -9.31 -0.88 -14.32
C ASN A 154 -10.25 -0.53 -15.49
N SER A 155 -10.28 0.74 -15.85
CA SER A 155 -11.29 1.33 -16.72
C SER A 155 -11.18 0.88 -18.18
N ASP A 156 -9.99 0.68 -18.68
CA ASP A 156 -9.73 0.25 -20.06
C ASP A 156 -9.51 -1.26 -20.20
N ALA A 157 -9.36 -1.97 -19.08
CA ALA A 157 -9.11 -3.41 -19.00
C ALA A 157 -7.76 -3.85 -19.62
N ASP A 158 -6.74 -3.04 -19.53
CA ASP A 158 -5.40 -3.42 -19.92
C ASP A 158 -4.68 -4.23 -18.80
N SER A 159 -3.46 -3.97 -18.45
CA SER A 159 -2.73 -4.72 -17.40
C SER A 159 -2.41 -3.87 -16.17
N LEU A 160 -2.77 -2.60 -16.19
CA LEU A 160 -2.57 -1.67 -15.10
C LEU A 160 -3.93 -1.34 -14.46
N PRO A 161 -4.10 -1.39 -13.17
CA PRO A 161 -5.25 -0.77 -12.50
C PRO A 161 -5.13 0.76 -12.56
N ASP A 162 -6.26 1.44 -12.41
CA ASP A 162 -6.35 2.89 -12.63
C ASP A 162 -5.37 3.68 -11.74
N TYR A 163 -5.14 3.28 -10.48
CA TYR A 163 -4.26 3.98 -9.53
C TYR A 163 -2.77 4.02 -9.90
N ILE A 164 -2.33 3.27 -10.90
CA ILE A 164 -0.97 3.30 -11.46
C ILE A 164 -0.95 3.53 -12.98
N ASP A 165 -2.05 4.01 -13.55
CA ASP A 165 -2.21 4.25 -14.99
C ASP A 165 -2.57 5.70 -15.27
N ILE A 166 -1.65 6.48 -15.75
CA ILE A 166 -1.77 7.91 -16.04
C ILE A 166 -2.72 8.28 -17.21
N ASP A 167 -3.39 7.30 -17.83
CA ASP A 167 -4.37 7.46 -18.92
C ASP A 167 -5.38 6.29 -18.82
N SER A 168 -6.11 6.26 -17.68
CA SER A 168 -6.95 5.13 -17.23
C SER A 168 -7.98 4.63 -18.25
N ASP A 169 -8.45 5.47 -19.18
CA ASP A 169 -9.38 5.05 -20.22
C ASP A 169 -8.72 4.85 -21.61
N ASN A 170 -7.40 5.05 -21.69
CA ASN A 170 -6.55 4.88 -22.88
C ASN A 170 -7.05 5.71 -24.08
N ASP A 171 -7.62 6.89 -23.85
CA ASP A 171 -8.12 7.76 -24.93
C ASP A 171 -7.03 8.71 -25.48
N GLY A 172 -5.87 8.77 -24.79
CA GLY A 172 -4.69 9.56 -25.17
C GLY A 172 -4.69 10.96 -24.57
N ILE A 173 -5.51 11.21 -23.56
CA ILE A 173 -5.48 12.38 -22.70
C ILE A 173 -5.12 11.87 -21.31
N PHE A 174 -4.15 12.48 -20.65
CA PHE A 174 -3.78 12.06 -19.31
C PHE A 174 -4.84 12.45 -18.27
N ASP A 175 -5.03 11.63 -17.25
CA ASP A 175 -6.03 11.82 -16.20
C ASP A 175 -5.85 13.15 -15.47
N VAL A 176 -4.60 13.59 -15.24
CA VAL A 176 -4.27 14.91 -14.73
C VAL A 176 -4.83 16.08 -15.59
N GLU A 177 -4.96 15.89 -16.91
CA GLU A 177 -5.56 16.89 -17.80
C GLU A 177 -7.10 16.86 -17.72
N GLU A 178 -7.68 15.68 -17.56
CA GLU A 178 -9.12 15.46 -17.49
C GLU A 178 -9.71 15.84 -16.13
N SER A 179 -8.98 15.56 -15.04
CA SER A 179 -9.34 16.00 -13.67
C SER A 179 -9.31 17.53 -13.53
N GLY A 180 -8.56 18.20 -14.40
CA GLY A 180 -8.47 19.68 -14.44
C GLY A 180 -7.22 20.24 -13.77
N ASP A 181 -6.30 19.40 -13.34
CA ASP A 181 -5.07 19.78 -12.62
C ASP A 181 -3.83 19.85 -13.50
N SER A 182 -4.00 19.85 -14.81
CA SER A 182 -2.93 19.97 -15.83
C SER A 182 -1.89 21.08 -15.61
N VAL A 183 -2.15 22.02 -14.70
CA VAL A 183 -1.19 23.05 -14.29
C VAL A 183 -0.11 22.52 -13.33
N LEU A 184 -0.32 21.34 -12.76
CA LEU A 184 0.60 20.67 -11.85
C LEU A 184 1.59 19.79 -12.61
N ASP A 185 1.23 19.30 -13.81
CA ASP A 185 2.15 18.54 -14.66
C ASP A 185 3.31 19.42 -15.13
N SER A 186 4.45 19.28 -14.46
CA SER A 186 5.67 20.05 -14.77
C SER A 186 6.59 19.34 -15.77
N ASN A 187 6.24 18.16 -16.25
CA ASN A 187 7.08 17.28 -17.05
C ASN A 187 6.62 17.09 -18.51
N ASN A 188 5.55 17.78 -18.92
CA ASN A 188 5.01 17.74 -20.30
C ASN A 188 5.99 18.24 -21.35
#